data_0386194ce62102733b117618afa1dc19
#
_entry.id   0386194ce62102733b117618afa1dc19
#
_cell.length_a   1.000
_cell.length_b   1.000
_cell.length_c   1.000
_cell.angle_alpha   90.00
_cell.angle_beta   90.00
_cell.angle_gamma   90.00
#
_symmetry.space_group_name_H-M   'P 1'
#
loop_
_entity.id
_entity.type
_entity.pdbx_description
1 polymer ?
#
loop_
_entity_poly.entity_id
_entity_poly.type
_entity_poly.pdbx_seq_one_letter_code
_entity_poly.pdbx_strand_id
1 'polypeptide(L)'
;MTWASKYYVVAVFRRMRLIVFCCIAVITAALMSLSKESSSNSPSKVLQGLNDSSVHGMWGFGADTVYFVPYRSKSIRVEIQVSKAVGADVPRKMLLLLPGWNYADTQWCTRTSVCSTALSRGFDVMLVEMGKSVYMDSLYPEMRVDYREHPTRVWLWKEVLQPLQVRGYFTDKGVPEDPVRISNGKVMYKSLRLPIPTFVMGLSTGARGALLLAIEHPEAFRGCAGLSGDYNPLSMKSDNLMINCLGKYEQVPWRWRGSNNIQMRINELKVPCYLAHGEADNVVPFQQSQQLFDAHENARRAAGSSSMRSTMKWVLVKNGMHNYTFWGEQGIRALDFFEE
;
A
#
# COMPACT_ATOMS: atom_id res chain seq x y z
N MET A 1 19.60 67.45 3.25
CA MET A 1 18.48 66.49 3.38
C MET A 1 17.34 67.19 4.08
N THR A 2 16.26 67.46 3.35
CA THR A 2 15.13 68.28 3.76
C THR A 2 14.21 67.49 4.71
N TRP A 3 13.59 68.16 5.65
CA TRP A 3 12.70 67.60 6.70
C TRP A 3 11.60 66.66 6.12
N ALA A 4 11.17 66.87 4.91
CA ALA A 4 10.16 66.06 4.21
C ALA A 4 10.61 64.59 3.98
N SER A 5 11.90 64.30 3.82
CA SER A 5 12.43 62.98 3.55
C SER A 5 12.36 62.02 4.77
N LYS A 6 12.48 62.59 5.99
CA LYS A 6 12.39 61.78 7.23
C LYS A 6 10.99 61.25 7.54
N TYR A 7 9.96 62.01 7.22
CA TYR A 7 8.57 61.58 7.46
C TYR A 7 8.07 60.54 6.44
N TYR A 8 8.58 60.60 5.23
CA TYR A 8 8.24 59.62 4.19
C TYR A 8 8.80 58.22 4.51
N VAL A 9 10.00 58.14 5.00
CA VAL A 9 10.65 56.89 5.39
C VAL A 9 9.94 56.23 6.59
N VAL A 10 9.56 57.03 7.59
CA VAL A 10 8.83 56.51 8.77
C VAL A 10 7.42 56.03 8.41
N ALA A 11 6.73 56.69 7.48
CA ALA A 11 5.41 56.28 7.02
C ALA A 11 5.44 54.97 6.19
N VAL A 12 6.47 54.79 5.36
CA VAL A 12 6.66 53.55 4.60
C VAL A 12 6.97 52.35 5.53
N PHE A 13 7.85 52.53 6.52
CA PHE A 13 8.15 51.49 7.49
C PHE A 13 6.95 51.09 8.38
N ARG A 14 6.11 52.05 8.75
CA ARG A 14 4.85 51.76 9.46
C ARG A 14 3.86 50.99 8.61
N ARG A 15 3.69 51.33 7.34
CA ARG A 15 2.83 50.59 6.39
C ARG A 15 3.36 49.20 6.11
N MET A 16 4.67 49.00 5.94
CA MET A 16 5.27 47.68 5.76
C MET A 16 5.09 46.81 7.00
N ARG A 17 5.26 47.35 8.23
CA ARG A 17 4.99 46.60 9.47
C ARG A 17 3.53 46.16 9.58
N LEU A 18 2.59 47.01 9.18
CA LEU A 18 1.16 46.66 9.21
C LEU A 18 0.81 45.57 8.19
N ILE A 19 1.37 45.62 6.99
CA ILE A 19 1.19 44.61 5.94
C ILE A 19 1.79 43.26 6.39
N VAL A 20 2.97 43.24 6.98
CA VAL A 20 3.59 42.01 7.49
C VAL A 20 2.79 41.41 8.65
N PHE A 21 2.27 42.24 9.56
CA PHE A 21 1.39 41.79 10.63
C PHE A 21 0.06 41.21 10.13
N CYS A 22 -0.56 41.84 9.12
CA CYS A 22 -1.78 41.35 8.49
C CYS A 22 -1.51 40.02 7.74
N CYS A 23 -0.39 39.89 7.03
CA CYS A 23 -0.02 38.65 6.36
C CYS A 23 0.24 37.50 7.35
N ILE A 24 0.93 37.77 8.46
CA ILE A 24 1.16 36.77 9.51
C ILE A 24 -0.17 36.35 10.17
N ALA A 25 -1.08 37.30 10.44
CA ALA A 25 -2.39 36.99 11.02
C ALA A 25 -3.27 36.17 10.07
N VAL A 26 -3.21 36.40 8.75
CA VAL A 26 -3.94 35.61 7.75
C VAL A 26 -3.33 34.20 7.61
N ILE A 27 -2.01 34.09 7.65
CA ILE A 27 -1.32 32.79 7.57
C ILE A 27 -1.60 31.97 8.84
N THR A 28 -1.58 32.57 10.02
CA THR A 28 -1.93 31.87 11.28
C THR A 28 -3.40 31.48 11.34
N ALA A 29 -4.32 32.30 10.85
CA ALA A 29 -5.74 31.95 10.74
C ALA A 29 -5.96 30.81 9.71
N ALA A 30 -5.27 30.83 8.58
CA ALA A 30 -5.31 29.74 7.59
C ALA A 30 -4.71 28.43 8.13
N LEU A 31 -3.60 28.50 8.88
CA LEU A 31 -3.01 27.34 9.54
C LEU A 31 -3.91 26.79 10.66
N MET A 32 -4.62 27.65 11.39
CA MET A 32 -5.59 27.21 12.41
C MET A 32 -6.87 26.62 11.79
N SER A 33 -7.32 27.09 10.61
CA SER A 33 -8.44 26.47 9.89
C SER A 33 -8.04 25.11 9.31
N LEU A 34 -6.84 24.99 8.74
CA LEU A 34 -6.30 23.71 8.27
C LEU A 34 -6.08 22.71 9.41
N SER A 35 -5.70 23.16 10.61
CA SER A 35 -5.60 22.28 11.78
C SER A 35 -6.98 21.85 12.33
N LYS A 36 -8.02 22.65 12.14
CA LYS A 36 -9.39 22.26 12.52
C LYS A 36 -10.03 21.28 11.54
N GLU A 37 -9.74 21.36 10.24
CA GLU A 37 -10.22 20.37 9.28
C GLU A 37 -9.47 19.02 9.39
N SER A 38 -8.20 19.02 9.82
CA SER A 38 -7.46 17.76 10.06
C SER A 38 -7.87 17.06 11.35
N SER A 39 -8.55 17.72 12.29
CA SER A 39 -8.96 17.13 13.58
C SER A 39 -10.35 16.46 13.56
N SER A 40 -11.12 16.57 12.44
CA SER A 40 -12.45 15.97 12.36
C SER A 40 -12.46 14.54 11.80
N ASN A 41 -11.33 14.03 11.30
CA ASN A 41 -11.16 12.65 10.86
C ASN A 41 -10.22 11.90 11.83
N SER A 42 -10.57 11.87 13.12
CA SER A 42 -9.81 11.02 14.06
C SER A 42 -10.10 9.54 13.78
N PRO A 43 -9.11 8.66 13.90
CA PRO A 43 -9.28 7.20 13.82
C PRO A 43 -10.35 6.65 14.77
N SER A 44 -10.78 7.43 15.76
CA SER A 44 -11.80 7.06 16.74
C SER A 44 -13.22 6.86 16.14
N LYS A 45 -13.56 7.47 14.99
CA LYS A 45 -14.89 7.27 14.37
C LYS A 45 -15.01 5.95 13.60
N VAL A 46 -13.93 5.51 12.96
CA VAL A 46 -13.86 4.16 12.35
C VAL A 46 -13.97 3.09 13.45
N LEU A 47 -13.44 3.40 14.64
CA LEU A 47 -13.43 2.51 15.80
C LEU A 47 -14.76 2.46 16.54
N GLN A 48 -15.64 3.48 16.46
CA GLN A 48 -16.95 3.47 17.10
C GLN A 48 -17.94 2.52 16.43
N GLY A 49 -17.89 2.35 15.11
CA GLY A 49 -18.69 1.35 14.39
C GLY A 49 -18.27 -0.10 14.69
N LEU A 50 -17.07 -0.30 15.24
CA LEU A 50 -16.54 -1.62 15.64
C LEU A 50 -16.77 -1.93 17.13
N ASN A 51 -17.31 -1.00 17.91
CA ASN A 51 -17.64 -1.19 19.34
C ASN A 51 -19.09 -1.66 19.57
N ASP A 52 -19.83 -1.94 18.51
CA ASP A 52 -21.14 -2.58 18.64
C ASP A 52 -20.93 -4.01 19.18
N SER A 53 -21.70 -4.38 20.21
CA SER A 53 -21.58 -5.64 20.96
C SER A 53 -21.74 -6.88 20.09
N SER A 54 -22.30 -6.75 18.87
CA SER A 54 -22.32 -7.78 17.82
C SER A 54 -20.92 -8.08 17.24
N VAL A 55 -19.94 -7.17 17.42
CA VAL A 55 -18.57 -7.27 16.86
C VAL A 55 -17.61 -7.92 17.84
N HIS A 56 -17.89 -7.92 19.15
CA HIS A 56 -17.04 -8.55 20.16
C HIS A 56 -16.87 -10.07 20.02
N GLY A 57 -17.79 -10.75 19.31
CA GLY A 57 -17.64 -12.17 18.96
C GLY A 57 -16.91 -12.42 17.63
N MET A 58 -16.62 -11.38 16.83
CA MET A 58 -16.12 -11.53 15.46
C MET A 58 -14.59 -11.59 15.32
N TRP A 59 -13.84 -11.23 16.34
CA TRP A 59 -12.40 -11.08 16.24
C TRP A 59 -11.59 -12.21 16.91
N GLY A 60 -12.26 -13.29 17.32
CA GLY A 60 -11.59 -14.54 17.61
C GLY A 60 -11.19 -15.19 16.28
N PHE A 61 -9.90 -15.51 16.10
CA PHE A 61 -9.33 -16.20 14.94
C PHE A 61 -9.94 -17.59 14.71
N GLY A 62 -11.22 -17.69 14.49
CA GLY A 62 -11.96 -18.93 14.30
C GLY A 62 -12.94 -18.92 13.14
N ALA A 63 -13.25 -17.76 12.56
CA ALA A 63 -14.23 -17.61 11.47
C ALA A 63 -13.84 -16.57 10.44
N ASP A 64 -14.24 -16.83 9.19
CA ASP A 64 -14.13 -15.88 8.10
C ASP A 64 -14.89 -14.59 8.44
N THR A 65 -14.30 -13.45 8.11
CA THR A 65 -14.82 -12.14 8.50
C THR A 65 -14.88 -11.20 7.29
N VAL A 66 -16.00 -10.50 7.15
CA VAL A 66 -16.15 -9.41 6.19
C VAL A 66 -16.48 -8.14 6.94
N TYR A 67 -15.76 -7.06 6.68
CA TYR A 67 -16.04 -5.74 7.23
C TYR A 67 -15.87 -4.66 6.16
N PHE A 68 -16.32 -3.44 6.47
CA PHE A 68 -16.31 -2.34 5.54
C PHE A 68 -15.54 -1.16 6.13
N VAL A 69 -14.63 -0.62 5.34
CA VAL A 69 -13.79 0.53 5.72
C VAL A 69 -14.19 1.74 4.89
N PRO A 70 -14.47 2.89 5.51
CA PRO A 70 -14.87 4.09 4.79
C PRO A 70 -13.78 4.58 3.83
N TYR A 71 -14.19 4.96 2.63
CA TYR A 71 -13.36 5.67 1.67
C TYR A 71 -14.22 6.71 0.95
N ARG A 72 -14.00 8.01 1.25
CA ARG A 72 -14.81 9.12 0.73
C ARG A 72 -16.32 8.89 1.02
N SER A 73 -17.15 8.80 -0.02
CA SER A 73 -18.60 8.53 0.11
C SER A 73 -18.97 7.05 0.04
N LYS A 74 -17.98 6.16 -0.02
CA LYS A 74 -18.17 4.71 -0.17
C LYS A 74 -17.66 3.95 1.04
N SER A 75 -18.06 2.69 1.13
CA SER A 75 -17.51 1.70 2.05
C SER A 75 -16.81 0.61 1.23
N ILE A 76 -15.54 0.39 1.50
CA ILE A 76 -14.71 -0.59 0.80
C ILE A 76 -14.75 -1.90 1.57
N ARG A 77 -15.05 -2.98 0.88
CA ARG A 77 -15.10 -4.33 1.43
C ARG A 77 -13.69 -4.85 1.71
N VAL A 78 -13.52 -5.40 2.90
CA VAL A 78 -12.33 -6.17 3.30
C VAL A 78 -12.80 -7.52 3.83
N GLU A 79 -12.24 -8.60 3.31
CA GLU A 79 -12.52 -9.97 3.74
C GLU A 79 -11.27 -10.62 4.29
N ILE A 80 -11.40 -11.33 5.40
CA ILE A 80 -10.35 -12.20 5.96
C ILE A 80 -10.93 -13.60 6.02
N GLN A 81 -10.34 -14.53 5.27
CA GLN A 81 -10.60 -15.95 5.33
C GLN A 81 -9.58 -16.60 6.25
N VAL A 82 -10.05 -17.35 7.22
CA VAL A 82 -9.21 -17.91 8.28
C VAL A 82 -8.86 -19.37 7.95
N SER A 83 -7.56 -19.69 8.00
CA SER A 83 -7.11 -21.06 7.82
C SER A 83 -7.62 -21.96 8.95
N LYS A 84 -8.23 -23.08 8.58
CA LYS A 84 -8.66 -24.16 9.48
C LYS A 84 -7.65 -25.32 9.52
N ALA A 85 -6.61 -25.25 8.71
CA ALA A 85 -5.59 -26.30 8.58
C ALA A 85 -4.57 -26.30 9.73
N VAL A 86 -4.57 -25.23 10.53
CA VAL A 86 -3.54 -24.99 11.55
C VAL A 86 -4.13 -25.35 12.92
N GLY A 87 -3.52 -26.29 13.61
CA GLY A 87 -3.76 -26.51 15.03
C GLY A 87 -3.31 -25.30 15.87
N ALA A 88 -3.75 -25.21 17.12
CA ALA A 88 -3.46 -24.09 18.01
C ALA A 88 -1.95 -23.81 18.20
N ASP A 89 -1.09 -24.77 17.89
CA ASP A 89 0.35 -24.72 18.11
C ASP A 89 1.18 -24.32 16.87
N VAL A 90 0.55 -24.14 15.71
CA VAL A 90 1.25 -23.75 14.48
C VAL A 90 1.16 -22.23 14.28
N PRO A 91 2.28 -21.54 14.09
CA PRO A 91 2.27 -20.09 13.82
C PRO A 91 1.42 -19.77 12.59
N ARG A 92 0.47 -18.86 12.74
CA ARG A 92 -0.36 -18.38 11.64
C ARG A 92 0.46 -17.44 10.76
N LYS A 93 0.13 -17.42 9.48
CA LYS A 93 0.69 -16.52 8.47
C LYS A 93 -0.46 -15.75 7.85
N MET A 94 -0.21 -14.56 7.31
CA MET A 94 -1.20 -13.75 6.58
C MET A 94 -0.74 -13.55 5.15
N LEU A 95 -1.64 -13.75 4.19
CA LEU A 95 -1.45 -13.44 2.78
C LEU A 95 -2.44 -12.34 2.36
N LEU A 96 -1.93 -11.15 2.08
CA LEU A 96 -2.70 -10.07 1.45
C LEU A 96 -2.67 -10.25 -0.07
N LEU A 97 -3.84 -10.37 -0.70
CA LEU A 97 -4.01 -10.52 -2.14
C LEU A 97 -4.57 -9.23 -2.76
N LEU A 98 -3.80 -8.61 -3.65
CA LEU A 98 -4.17 -7.35 -4.31
C LEU A 98 -4.65 -7.60 -5.74
N PRO A 99 -5.90 -7.21 -6.08
CA PRO A 99 -6.43 -7.36 -7.42
C PRO A 99 -5.79 -6.40 -8.42
N GLY A 100 -5.90 -6.73 -9.70
CA GLY A 100 -5.57 -5.84 -10.80
C GLY A 100 -6.63 -4.75 -11.02
N TRP A 101 -6.38 -3.86 -11.96
CA TRP A 101 -7.25 -2.75 -12.29
C TRP A 101 -8.65 -3.23 -12.70
N ASN A 102 -9.67 -2.77 -11.97
CA ASN A 102 -11.07 -3.10 -12.18
C ASN A 102 -11.43 -4.60 -12.07
N TYR A 103 -10.58 -5.38 -11.37
CA TYR A 103 -10.93 -6.75 -11.01
C TYR A 103 -11.53 -6.79 -9.60
N ALA A 104 -12.50 -7.69 -9.41
CA ALA A 104 -13.00 -7.95 -8.05
C ALA A 104 -11.93 -8.68 -7.23
N ASP A 105 -11.80 -8.31 -5.96
CA ASP A 105 -10.88 -8.94 -5.00
C ASP A 105 -11.11 -10.46 -4.88
N THR A 106 -12.38 -10.89 -4.90
CA THR A 106 -12.80 -12.29 -4.81
C THR A 106 -12.33 -13.15 -5.99
N GLN A 107 -11.94 -12.55 -7.12
CA GLN A 107 -11.49 -13.31 -8.29
C GLN A 107 -10.18 -14.07 -8.05
N TRP A 108 -9.36 -13.65 -7.08
CA TRP A 108 -8.23 -14.46 -6.63
C TRP A 108 -8.66 -15.85 -6.16
N CYS A 109 -9.76 -15.93 -5.42
CA CYS A 109 -10.26 -17.19 -4.85
C CYS A 109 -11.19 -17.95 -5.80
N THR A 110 -12.01 -17.22 -6.59
CA THR A 110 -13.03 -17.86 -7.44
C THR A 110 -12.49 -18.30 -8.81
N ARG A 111 -11.38 -17.73 -9.26
CA ARG A 111 -10.77 -18.03 -10.57
C ARG A 111 -9.42 -18.72 -10.49
N THR A 112 -8.87 -18.89 -9.27
CA THR A 112 -7.62 -19.61 -9.02
C THR A 112 -7.73 -20.49 -7.79
N SER A 113 -6.79 -21.40 -7.61
CA SER A 113 -6.64 -22.20 -6.37
C SER A 113 -5.73 -21.55 -5.33
N VAL A 114 -5.29 -20.29 -5.53
CA VAL A 114 -4.35 -19.61 -4.62
C VAL A 114 -4.90 -19.52 -3.20
N CYS A 115 -6.17 -19.08 -3.04
CA CYS A 115 -6.76 -18.96 -1.70
C CYS A 115 -6.87 -20.32 -0.99
N SER A 116 -7.43 -21.33 -1.66
CA SER A 116 -7.58 -22.66 -1.05
C SER A 116 -6.23 -23.29 -0.71
N THR A 117 -5.23 -23.10 -1.56
CA THR A 117 -3.86 -23.57 -1.31
C THR A 117 -3.23 -22.81 -0.14
N ALA A 118 -3.35 -21.48 -0.09
CA ALA A 118 -2.84 -20.68 1.03
C ALA A 118 -3.48 -21.10 2.36
N LEU A 119 -4.82 -21.21 2.38
CA LEU A 119 -5.57 -21.65 3.57
C LEU A 119 -5.14 -23.04 4.03
N SER A 120 -4.92 -24.00 3.12
CA SER A 120 -4.43 -25.35 3.46
C SER A 120 -3.01 -25.38 4.02
N ARG A 121 -2.20 -24.33 3.74
CA ARG A 121 -0.83 -24.18 4.23
C ARG A 121 -0.71 -23.27 5.46
N GLY A 122 -1.82 -22.93 6.11
CA GLY A 122 -1.84 -22.14 7.33
C GLY A 122 -1.74 -20.64 7.13
N PHE A 123 -1.94 -20.15 5.89
CA PHE A 123 -2.11 -18.71 5.66
C PHE A 123 -3.58 -18.33 5.85
N ASP A 124 -3.82 -17.29 6.63
CA ASP A 124 -5.06 -16.54 6.52
C ASP A 124 -4.99 -15.68 5.26
N VAL A 125 -6.10 -15.53 4.56
CA VAL A 125 -6.14 -14.77 3.30
C VAL A 125 -6.92 -13.50 3.49
N MET A 126 -6.31 -12.36 3.17
CA MET A 126 -6.96 -11.05 3.18
C MET A 126 -7.19 -10.57 1.75
N LEU A 127 -8.43 -10.19 1.46
CA LEU A 127 -8.89 -9.61 0.21
C LEU A 127 -9.39 -8.20 0.46
N VAL A 128 -9.03 -7.24 -0.41
CA VAL A 128 -9.50 -5.85 -0.32
C VAL A 128 -10.02 -5.40 -1.67
N GLU A 129 -11.24 -4.88 -1.71
CA GLU A 129 -11.85 -4.35 -2.93
C GLU A 129 -11.19 -3.04 -3.34
N MET A 130 -10.30 -3.08 -4.30
CA MET A 130 -9.56 -1.91 -4.78
C MET A 130 -10.16 -1.28 -6.04
N GLY A 131 -11.02 -1.99 -6.78
CA GLY A 131 -11.69 -1.51 -7.99
C GLY A 131 -10.70 -1.00 -9.05
N LYS A 132 -10.89 0.23 -9.55
CA LYS A 132 -10.00 0.87 -10.53
C LYS A 132 -8.76 1.50 -9.91
N SER A 133 -8.26 0.96 -8.81
CA SER A 133 -7.01 1.43 -8.20
C SER A 133 -5.80 1.05 -9.05
N VAL A 134 -4.88 1.99 -9.20
CA VAL A 134 -3.51 1.75 -9.67
C VAL A 134 -2.49 1.94 -8.55
N TYR A 135 -2.97 1.90 -7.30
CA TYR A 135 -2.16 1.95 -6.08
C TYR A 135 -1.24 3.17 -5.99
N MET A 136 -1.74 4.35 -6.42
CA MET A 136 -1.02 5.61 -6.26
C MET A 136 -0.90 6.00 -4.79
N ASP A 137 0.09 6.84 -4.46
CA ASP A 137 0.24 7.45 -3.13
C ASP A 137 -0.82 8.53 -2.87
N SER A 138 -1.21 9.26 -3.91
CA SER A 138 -2.10 10.41 -3.84
C SER A 138 -3.09 10.44 -4.99
N LEU A 139 -4.17 11.19 -4.79
CA LEU A 139 -5.11 11.56 -5.84
C LEU A 139 -4.67 12.90 -6.43
N TYR A 140 -4.18 12.89 -7.65
CA TYR A 140 -3.76 14.11 -8.33
C TYR A 140 -4.94 14.88 -8.93
N PRO A 141 -4.87 16.22 -9.05
CA PRO A 141 -5.96 17.02 -9.60
C PRO A 141 -6.34 16.64 -11.05
N GLU A 142 -5.36 16.20 -11.84
CA GLU A 142 -5.53 15.81 -13.25
C GLU A 142 -6.00 14.36 -13.40
N MET A 143 -6.00 13.59 -12.32
CA MET A 143 -6.51 12.21 -12.35
C MET A 143 -7.98 12.21 -12.78
N ARG A 144 -8.33 11.29 -13.64
CA ARG A 144 -9.70 11.10 -14.10
C ARG A 144 -10.67 10.91 -12.93
N VAL A 145 -11.83 11.57 -12.98
CA VAL A 145 -12.76 11.68 -11.84
C VAL A 145 -13.19 10.31 -11.30
N ASP A 146 -13.56 9.37 -12.20
CA ASP A 146 -13.99 8.02 -11.80
C ASP A 146 -12.86 7.19 -11.16
N TYR A 147 -11.58 7.48 -11.44
CA TYR A 147 -10.46 6.81 -10.78
C TYR A 147 -10.22 7.30 -9.35
N ARG A 148 -10.57 8.57 -9.07
CA ARG A 148 -10.48 9.14 -7.70
C ARG A 148 -11.47 8.50 -6.72
N GLU A 149 -12.46 7.78 -7.23
CA GLU A 149 -13.44 7.04 -6.44
C GLU A 149 -12.91 5.69 -5.92
N HIS A 150 -11.65 5.36 -6.19
CA HIS A 150 -11.03 4.10 -5.80
C HIS A 150 -9.84 4.31 -4.86
N PRO A 151 -9.60 3.37 -3.91
CA PRO A 151 -8.61 3.56 -2.87
C PRO A 151 -7.18 3.68 -3.39
N THR A 152 -6.39 4.50 -2.71
CA THR A 152 -4.93 4.57 -2.88
C THR A 152 -4.24 3.54 -1.99
N ARG A 153 -2.93 3.26 -2.24
CA ARG A 153 -2.15 2.40 -1.34
C ARG A 153 -1.94 3.04 0.04
N VAL A 154 -1.89 4.38 0.12
CA VAL A 154 -1.77 5.08 1.40
C VAL A 154 -3.03 4.91 2.25
N TRP A 155 -4.22 4.93 1.63
CA TRP A 155 -5.45 4.58 2.32
C TRP A 155 -5.44 3.12 2.76
N LEU A 156 -5.07 2.19 1.88
CA LEU A 156 -4.98 0.76 2.21
C LEU A 156 -4.06 0.53 3.42
N TRP A 157 -2.91 1.20 3.45
CA TRP A 157 -2.03 1.12 4.61
C TRP A 157 -2.66 1.71 5.87
N LYS A 158 -3.07 2.98 5.82
CA LYS A 158 -3.49 3.73 7.02
C LYS A 158 -4.82 3.27 7.60
N GLU A 159 -5.78 2.92 6.74
CA GLU A 159 -7.15 2.63 7.18
C GLU A 159 -7.44 1.13 7.31
N VAL A 160 -6.66 0.26 6.64
CA VAL A 160 -6.86 -1.19 6.68
C VAL A 160 -5.72 -1.89 7.40
N LEU A 161 -4.49 -1.77 6.89
CA LEU A 161 -3.38 -2.62 7.37
C LEU A 161 -2.81 -2.14 8.71
N GLN A 162 -2.51 -0.85 8.86
CA GLN A 162 -1.93 -0.30 10.08
C GLN A 162 -2.85 -0.49 11.31
N PRO A 163 -4.17 -0.26 11.25
CA PRO A 163 -5.06 -0.55 12.37
C PRO A 163 -5.08 -2.02 12.77
N LEU A 164 -5.02 -2.94 11.81
CA LEU A 164 -4.93 -4.37 12.08
C LEU A 164 -3.60 -4.73 12.75
N GLN A 165 -2.49 -4.18 12.29
CA GLN A 165 -1.17 -4.38 12.88
C GLN A 165 -1.14 -3.88 14.34
N VAL A 166 -1.62 -2.66 14.59
CA VAL A 166 -1.67 -2.06 15.94
C VAL A 166 -2.55 -2.87 16.91
N ARG A 167 -3.63 -3.47 16.42
CA ARG A 167 -4.55 -4.29 17.23
C ARG A 167 -4.07 -5.71 17.45
N GLY A 168 -2.91 -6.09 16.91
CA GLY A 168 -2.34 -7.42 17.08
C GLY A 168 -2.97 -8.49 16.19
N TYR A 169 -3.71 -8.13 15.13
CA TYR A 169 -4.20 -9.10 14.14
C TYR A 169 -3.08 -9.82 13.41
N PHE A 170 -1.92 -9.19 13.34
CA PHE A 170 -0.69 -9.76 12.82
C PHE A 170 0.21 -10.30 13.95
N THR A 171 -0.37 -10.80 15.04
CA THR A 171 0.40 -11.43 16.13
C THR A 171 0.04 -12.90 16.26
N ASP A 172 1.02 -13.75 16.52
CA ASP A 172 0.93 -15.21 16.59
C ASP A 172 0.09 -15.77 17.76
N LYS A 173 -0.36 -14.94 18.69
CA LYS A 173 -1.08 -15.34 19.92
C LYS A 173 -2.48 -14.74 20.08
N GLY A 174 -3.11 -14.27 19.00
CA GLY A 174 -4.44 -13.67 19.07
C GLY A 174 -4.45 -12.27 19.70
N VAL A 175 -5.64 -11.73 19.93
CA VAL A 175 -5.84 -10.38 20.51
C VAL A 175 -5.18 -10.32 21.90
N PRO A 176 -4.41 -9.28 22.24
CA PRO A 176 -3.91 -9.11 23.61
C PRO A 176 -5.06 -9.05 24.60
N GLU A 177 -5.05 -9.87 25.64
CA GLU A 177 -6.05 -9.84 26.71
C GLU A 177 -6.04 -8.53 27.53
N ASP A 178 -4.97 -7.75 27.41
CA ASP A 178 -4.82 -6.50 28.16
C ASP A 178 -5.08 -5.26 27.28
N PRO A 179 -5.94 -4.34 27.76
CA PRO A 179 -6.20 -3.08 27.06
C PRO A 179 -4.92 -2.25 26.98
N VAL A 180 -4.75 -1.62 25.82
CA VAL A 180 -3.70 -0.64 25.58
C VAL A 180 -3.80 0.46 26.63
N ARG A 181 -2.78 0.62 27.50
CA ARG A 181 -2.69 1.80 28.38
C ARG A 181 -2.16 2.98 27.58
N ILE A 182 -2.93 4.06 27.51
CA ILE A 182 -2.47 5.33 26.99
C ILE A 182 -1.82 6.09 28.16
N SER A 183 -0.51 6.29 28.10
CA SER A 183 0.22 7.16 29.00
C SER A 183 0.87 8.28 28.20
N ASN A 184 0.57 9.53 28.55
CA ASN A 184 1.10 10.73 27.89
C ASN A 184 0.93 10.77 26.36
N GLY A 185 -0.23 10.32 25.86
CA GLY A 185 -0.53 10.31 24.43
C GLY A 185 0.23 9.25 23.62
N LYS A 186 1.03 8.39 24.27
CA LYS A 186 1.70 7.24 23.64
C LYS A 186 1.02 5.93 24.00
N VAL A 187 0.77 5.13 22.98
CA VAL A 187 0.29 3.77 23.13
C VAL A 187 1.44 2.91 23.65
N MET A 188 1.30 2.38 24.86
CA MET A 188 2.28 1.48 25.48
C MET A 188 1.74 0.05 25.40
N TYR A 189 2.46 -0.83 24.73
CA TYR A 189 2.15 -2.25 24.67
C TYR A 189 2.83 -3.01 25.82
N LYS A 190 2.09 -3.85 26.54
CA LYS A 190 2.60 -4.59 27.71
C LYS A 190 3.43 -5.82 27.34
N SER A 191 3.38 -6.27 26.12
CA SER A 191 4.24 -7.35 25.60
C SER A 191 4.60 -7.12 24.14
N LEU A 192 5.89 -7.24 23.81
CA LEU A 192 6.37 -7.41 22.43
C LEU A 192 5.98 -8.82 21.96
N ARG A 193 4.81 -8.94 21.36
CA ARG A 193 4.45 -10.14 20.59
C ARG A 193 4.99 -9.95 19.17
N LEU A 194 5.66 -10.96 18.64
CA LEU A 194 6.11 -10.94 17.26
C LEU A 194 4.89 -10.86 16.33
N PRO A 195 4.88 -9.96 15.35
CA PRO A 195 3.77 -9.89 14.40
C PRO A 195 3.67 -11.19 13.61
N ILE A 196 2.44 -11.60 13.27
CA ILE A 196 2.21 -12.72 12.34
C ILE A 196 2.98 -12.45 11.06
N PRO A 197 3.77 -13.40 10.54
CA PRO A 197 4.43 -13.27 9.27
C PRO A 197 3.42 -12.93 8.17
N THR A 198 3.51 -11.73 7.62
CA THR A 198 2.59 -11.22 6.62
C THR A 198 3.29 -11.12 5.28
N PHE A 199 2.62 -11.61 4.24
CA PHE A 199 3.09 -11.59 2.86
C PHE A 199 2.08 -10.83 2.00
N VAL A 200 2.56 -10.17 0.96
CA VAL A 200 1.69 -9.46 0.02
C VAL A 200 1.95 -9.94 -1.40
N MET A 201 0.89 -10.28 -2.12
CA MET A 201 0.94 -10.72 -3.51
C MET A 201 -0.08 -9.95 -4.34
N GLY A 202 0.31 -9.53 -5.53
CA GLY A 202 -0.58 -8.84 -6.43
C GLY A 202 -0.44 -9.26 -7.89
N LEU A 203 -1.49 -9.06 -8.67
CA LEU A 203 -1.49 -9.27 -10.12
C LEU A 203 -1.70 -7.93 -10.86
N SER A 204 -1.08 -7.76 -12.03
CA SER A 204 -1.24 -6.55 -12.85
C SER A 204 -0.95 -5.27 -12.03
N THR A 205 -1.85 -4.29 -11.99
CA THR A 205 -1.68 -3.11 -11.11
C THR A 205 -1.57 -3.46 -9.63
N GLY A 206 -2.18 -4.58 -9.19
CA GLY A 206 -2.01 -5.10 -7.83
C GLY A 206 -0.57 -5.53 -7.52
N ALA A 207 0.17 -6.02 -8.53
CA ALA A 207 1.60 -6.32 -8.40
C ALA A 207 2.41 -5.04 -8.10
N ARG A 208 2.07 -3.92 -8.75
CA ARG A 208 2.59 -2.59 -8.40
C ARG A 208 2.30 -2.27 -6.93
N GLY A 209 1.05 -2.44 -6.51
CA GLY A 209 0.63 -2.20 -5.13
C GLY A 209 1.39 -3.03 -4.11
N ALA A 210 1.60 -4.32 -4.39
CA ALA A 210 2.32 -5.23 -3.51
C ALA A 210 3.78 -4.81 -3.29
N LEU A 211 4.49 -4.49 -4.37
CA LEU A 211 5.88 -4.06 -4.26
C LEU A 211 6.02 -2.68 -3.60
N LEU A 212 5.13 -1.73 -3.91
CA LEU A 212 5.15 -0.40 -3.26
C LEU A 212 4.89 -0.49 -1.76
N LEU A 213 3.95 -1.31 -1.32
CA LEU A 213 3.71 -1.54 0.11
C LEU A 213 4.93 -2.18 0.79
N ALA A 214 5.55 -3.16 0.15
CA ALA A 214 6.74 -3.82 0.67
C ALA A 214 7.97 -2.90 0.74
N ILE A 215 8.10 -1.96 -0.21
CA ILE A 215 9.13 -0.91 -0.20
C ILE A 215 8.87 0.12 0.92
N GLU A 216 7.62 0.55 1.09
CA GLU A 216 7.26 1.61 2.03
C GLU A 216 7.14 1.13 3.48
N HIS A 217 6.83 -0.16 3.67
CA HIS A 217 6.59 -0.76 4.99
C HIS A 217 7.31 -2.12 5.12
N PRO A 218 8.64 -2.16 4.96
CA PRO A 218 9.40 -3.42 5.01
C PRO A 218 9.29 -4.14 6.36
N GLU A 219 8.98 -3.43 7.43
CA GLU A 219 8.75 -3.98 8.77
C GLU A 219 7.45 -4.79 8.88
N ALA A 220 6.48 -4.51 8.00
CA ALA A 220 5.16 -5.16 8.03
C ALA A 220 5.13 -6.47 7.22
N PHE A 221 6.07 -6.65 6.29
CA PHE A 221 6.03 -7.78 5.36
C PHE A 221 7.28 -8.66 5.47
N ARG A 222 7.08 -9.98 5.35
CA ARG A 222 8.16 -10.99 5.30
C ARG A 222 8.56 -11.32 3.86
N GLY A 223 7.71 -10.97 2.90
CA GLY A 223 7.97 -11.16 1.49
C GLY A 223 6.86 -10.55 0.64
N CYS A 224 7.15 -10.34 -0.64
CA CYS A 224 6.19 -9.86 -1.61
C CYS A 224 6.25 -10.65 -2.92
N ALA A 225 5.15 -10.61 -3.68
CA ALA A 225 5.12 -11.18 -5.02
C ALA A 225 4.39 -10.27 -6.00
N GLY A 226 4.95 -10.13 -7.20
CA GLY A 226 4.36 -9.38 -8.30
C GLY A 226 4.20 -10.23 -9.55
N LEU A 227 2.95 -10.39 -10.02
CA LEU A 227 2.61 -11.19 -11.19
C LEU A 227 2.10 -10.27 -12.31
N SER A 228 2.76 -10.26 -13.47
CA SER A 228 2.43 -9.42 -14.63
C SER A 228 2.29 -7.93 -14.29
N GLY A 229 3.21 -7.37 -13.47
CA GLY A 229 3.10 -6.01 -12.97
C GLY A 229 3.70 -4.95 -13.89
N ASP A 230 3.21 -3.72 -13.75
CA ASP A 230 3.68 -2.51 -14.41
C ASP A 230 4.50 -1.67 -13.40
N TYR A 231 5.81 -1.70 -13.48
CA TYR A 231 6.70 -1.16 -12.44
C TYR A 231 7.38 0.16 -12.80
N ASN A 232 7.50 0.44 -14.09
CA ASN A 232 8.14 1.65 -14.59
C ASN A 232 7.18 2.48 -15.46
N PRO A 233 6.50 3.47 -14.91
CA PRO A 233 5.62 4.32 -15.71
C PRO A 233 6.37 5.09 -16.81
N LEU A 234 7.68 5.34 -16.69
CA LEU A 234 8.45 6.04 -17.72
C LEU A 234 8.53 5.31 -19.06
N SER A 235 8.37 3.99 -19.08
CA SER A 235 8.26 3.20 -20.32
C SER A 235 6.83 3.16 -20.87
N MET A 236 5.85 3.75 -20.16
CA MET A 236 4.42 3.75 -20.47
C MET A 236 3.85 5.16 -20.67
N LYS A 237 4.64 6.11 -21.18
CA LYS A 237 4.25 7.53 -21.29
C LYS A 237 3.06 7.78 -22.23
N SER A 238 2.81 6.88 -23.18
CA SER A 238 1.66 6.91 -24.09
C SER A 238 0.47 6.06 -23.60
N ASP A 239 0.62 5.37 -22.46
CA ASP A 239 -0.45 4.55 -21.91
C ASP A 239 -1.54 5.42 -21.30
N ASN A 240 -2.78 5.23 -21.76
CA ASN A 240 -3.92 6.03 -21.32
C ASN A 240 -4.24 5.87 -19.82
N LEU A 241 -4.04 4.67 -19.25
CA LEU A 241 -4.27 4.46 -17.82
C LEU A 241 -3.27 5.28 -17.01
N MET A 242 -1.99 5.22 -17.37
CA MET A 242 -0.95 6.00 -16.67
C MET A 242 -1.15 7.51 -16.82
N ILE A 243 -1.50 7.99 -18.02
CA ILE A 243 -1.81 9.40 -18.27
C ILE A 243 -2.99 9.86 -17.42
N ASN A 244 -4.07 9.07 -17.37
CA ASN A 244 -5.26 9.39 -16.58
C ASN A 244 -5.04 9.32 -15.05
N CYS A 245 -3.96 8.70 -14.61
CA CYS A 245 -3.58 8.63 -13.19
C CYS A 245 -2.55 9.69 -12.79
N LEU A 246 -1.49 9.85 -13.60
CA LEU A 246 -0.35 10.71 -13.28
C LEU A 246 -0.42 12.10 -13.90
N GLY A 247 -1.24 12.29 -14.94
CA GLY A 247 -1.19 13.44 -15.85
C GLY A 247 -0.17 13.22 -16.98
N LYS A 248 -0.16 14.08 -18.00
CA LYS A 248 0.79 13.99 -19.13
C LYS A 248 2.23 14.16 -18.65
N TYR A 249 3.12 13.30 -19.12
CA TYR A 249 4.53 13.31 -18.72
C TYR A 249 5.20 14.68 -18.94
N GLU A 250 4.90 15.36 -20.05
CA GLU A 250 5.49 16.65 -20.41
C GLU A 250 5.13 17.77 -19.41
N GLN A 251 3.96 17.62 -18.75
CA GLN A 251 3.44 18.62 -17.80
C GLN A 251 3.89 18.33 -16.36
N VAL A 252 4.00 17.05 -16.00
CA VAL A 252 4.23 16.61 -14.61
C VAL A 252 5.28 15.48 -14.50
N PRO A 253 6.48 15.64 -15.11
CA PRO A 253 7.48 14.57 -15.18
C PRO A 253 7.94 14.05 -13.81
N TRP A 254 7.86 14.88 -12.77
CA TRP A 254 8.24 14.48 -11.41
C TRP A 254 7.33 13.39 -10.82
N ARG A 255 6.04 13.33 -11.20
CA ARG A 255 5.12 12.27 -10.74
C ARG A 255 5.49 10.91 -11.33
N TRP A 256 5.98 10.89 -12.57
CA TRP A 256 6.40 9.70 -13.27
C TRP A 256 7.73 9.13 -12.77
N ARG A 257 8.53 9.99 -12.12
CA ARG A 257 9.82 9.65 -11.50
C ARG A 257 9.76 9.53 -9.99
N GLY A 258 8.64 9.85 -9.38
CA GLY A 258 8.48 9.92 -7.93
C GLY A 258 8.15 8.59 -7.27
N SER A 259 7.45 8.69 -6.15
CA SER A 259 7.06 7.59 -5.24
C SER A 259 6.32 6.42 -5.90
N ASN A 260 5.70 6.65 -7.07
CA ASN A 260 4.96 5.64 -7.81
C ASN A 260 5.82 4.86 -8.83
N ASN A 261 7.11 5.17 -8.97
CA ASN A 261 8.02 4.47 -9.88
C ASN A 261 8.88 3.46 -9.12
N ILE A 262 8.48 2.19 -9.16
CA ILE A 262 9.14 1.10 -8.43
C ILE A 262 10.56 0.87 -8.94
N GLN A 263 10.76 0.94 -10.25
CA GLN A 263 12.09 0.71 -10.84
C GLN A 263 13.14 1.68 -10.30
N MET A 264 12.75 2.95 -10.06
CA MET A 264 13.66 3.95 -9.48
C MET A 264 13.88 3.76 -7.97
N ARG A 265 13.03 2.96 -7.32
CA ARG A 265 13.04 2.73 -5.88
C ARG A 265 13.44 1.29 -5.51
N ILE A 266 13.81 0.46 -6.47
CA ILE A 266 13.99 -0.98 -6.23
C ILE A 266 15.08 -1.31 -5.21
N ASN A 267 16.07 -0.44 -5.06
CA ASN A 267 17.12 -0.56 -4.03
C ASN A 267 16.59 -0.32 -2.59
N GLU A 268 15.38 0.23 -2.46
CA GLU A 268 14.70 0.38 -1.16
C GLU A 268 14.01 -0.92 -0.72
N LEU A 269 13.79 -1.89 -1.61
CA LEU A 269 13.16 -3.17 -1.28
C LEU A 269 14.08 -3.99 -0.36
N LYS A 270 13.59 -4.30 0.85
CA LYS A 270 14.35 -5.01 1.90
C LYS A 270 13.87 -6.43 2.16
N VAL A 271 12.72 -6.80 1.60
CA VAL A 271 12.12 -8.13 1.79
C VAL A 271 12.30 -9.01 0.56
N PRO A 272 12.30 -10.36 0.72
CA PRO A 272 12.31 -11.29 -0.41
C PRO A 272 11.15 -11.01 -1.37
N CYS A 273 11.42 -11.12 -2.68
CA CYS A 273 10.44 -10.81 -3.71
C CYS A 273 10.40 -11.90 -4.78
N TYR A 274 9.20 -12.41 -5.06
CA TYR A 274 8.93 -13.27 -6.20
C TYR A 274 8.33 -12.46 -7.33
N LEU A 275 8.98 -12.48 -8.50
CA LEU A 275 8.54 -11.78 -9.71
C LEU A 275 8.25 -12.81 -10.81
N ALA A 276 7.06 -12.78 -11.39
CA ALA A 276 6.75 -13.63 -12.53
C ALA A 276 6.01 -12.85 -13.63
N HIS A 277 6.34 -13.16 -14.89
CA HIS A 277 5.67 -12.59 -16.06
C HIS A 277 5.52 -13.61 -17.18
N GLY A 278 4.44 -13.48 -17.94
CA GLY A 278 4.24 -14.27 -19.13
C GLY A 278 4.93 -13.65 -20.35
N GLU A 279 5.65 -14.45 -21.13
CA GLU A 279 6.30 -13.96 -22.35
C GLU A 279 5.29 -13.48 -23.42
N ALA A 280 4.09 -14.10 -23.44
CA ALA A 280 2.98 -13.76 -24.34
C ALA A 280 1.97 -12.77 -23.73
N ASP A 281 2.35 -12.05 -22.67
CA ASP A 281 1.51 -11.00 -22.06
C ASP A 281 1.40 -9.82 -23.04
N ASN A 282 0.21 -9.61 -23.57
CA ASN A 282 -0.10 -8.54 -24.53
C ASN A 282 -0.74 -7.29 -23.89
N VAL A 283 -0.87 -7.27 -22.56
CA VAL A 283 -1.42 -6.15 -21.80
C VAL A 283 -0.29 -5.35 -21.13
N VAL A 284 0.57 -6.05 -20.40
CA VAL A 284 1.76 -5.47 -19.79
C VAL A 284 3.00 -6.17 -20.36
N PRO A 285 3.89 -5.46 -21.03
CA PRO A 285 5.10 -6.07 -21.59
C PRO A 285 5.97 -6.70 -20.49
N PHE A 286 6.41 -7.95 -20.67
CA PHE A 286 7.22 -8.66 -19.67
C PHE A 286 8.53 -7.93 -19.34
N GLN A 287 8.99 -7.06 -20.24
CA GLN A 287 10.15 -6.18 -20.03
C GLN A 287 10.03 -5.31 -18.78
N GLN A 288 8.80 -5.02 -18.31
CA GLN A 288 8.57 -4.33 -17.04
C GLN A 288 9.20 -5.09 -15.87
N SER A 289 8.95 -6.39 -15.78
CA SER A 289 9.51 -7.25 -14.74
C SER A 289 10.99 -7.54 -14.95
N GLN A 290 11.41 -7.77 -16.22
CA GLN A 290 12.80 -8.02 -16.56
C GLN A 290 13.70 -6.85 -16.14
N GLN A 291 13.33 -5.63 -16.55
CA GLN A 291 14.09 -4.42 -16.23
C GLN A 291 14.12 -4.15 -14.72
N LEU A 292 13.04 -4.46 -14.00
CA LEU A 292 13.01 -4.33 -12.56
C LEU A 292 13.98 -5.29 -11.88
N PHE A 293 13.99 -6.55 -12.31
CA PHE A 293 14.95 -7.55 -11.83
C PHE A 293 16.40 -7.13 -12.12
N ASP A 294 16.68 -6.69 -13.34
CA ASP A 294 18.01 -6.23 -13.75
C ASP A 294 18.47 -5.02 -12.91
N ALA A 295 17.56 -4.07 -12.64
CA ALA A 295 17.85 -2.92 -11.79
C ALA A 295 18.18 -3.35 -10.35
N HIS A 296 17.41 -4.30 -9.78
CA HIS A 296 17.67 -4.86 -8.46
C HIS A 296 19.04 -5.55 -8.39
N GLU A 297 19.35 -6.41 -9.36
CA GLU A 297 20.63 -7.11 -9.39
C GLU A 297 21.83 -6.17 -9.58
N ASN A 298 21.66 -5.12 -10.38
CA ASN A 298 22.70 -4.09 -10.56
C ASN A 298 22.92 -3.31 -9.25
N ALA A 299 21.86 -2.92 -8.54
CA ALA A 299 21.98 -2.25 -7.24
C ALA A 299 22.67 -3.15 -6.19
N ARG A 300 22.31 -4.44 -6.16
CA ARG A 300 22.91 -5.45 -5.27
C ARG A 300 24.41 -5.62 -5.53
N ARG A 301 24.83 -5.72 -6.79
CA ARG A 301 26.24 -5.80 -7.18
C ARG A 301 27.02 -4.54 -6.79
N ALA A 302 26.43 -3.36 -7.04
CA ALA A 302 27.04 -2.08 -6.70
C ALA A 302 27.25 -1.91 -5.18
N ALA A 303 26.36 -2.50 -4.36
CA ALA A 303 26.47 -2.51 -2.90
C ALA A 303 27.49 -3.57 -2.36
N GLY A 304 28.22 -4.26 -3.23
CA GLY A 304 29.18 -5.28 -2.82
C GLY A 304 28.57 -6.60 -2.32
N SER A 305 27.26 -6.77 -2.44
CA SER A 305 26.52 -7.97 -1.98
C SER A 305 26.51 -9.09 -3.02
N SER A 306 27.43 -9.11 -3.95
CA SER A 306 27.47 -10.10 -5.05
C SER A 306 27.64 -11.55 -4.59
N SER A 307 28.22 -11.78 -3.41
CA SER A 307 28.39 -13.11 -2.80
C SER A 307 27.15 -13.61 -2.08
N MET A 308 26.17 -12.75 -1.78
CA MET A 308 24.91 -13.15 -1.13
C MET A 308 23.89 -13.58 -2.18
N ARG A 309 23.07 -14.59 -1.86
CA ARG A 309 21.95 -15.01 -2.69
C ARG A 309 21.04 -13.80 -2.97
N SER A 310 20.53 -13.65 -4.20
CA SER A 310 19.54 -12.63 -4.53
C SER A 310 18.30 -12.81 -3.67
N THR A 311 17.78 -11.70 -3.16
CA THR A 311 16.49 -11.68 -2.46
C THR A 311 15.31 -11.59 -3.42
N MET A 312 15.57 -11.50 -4.73
CA MET A 312 14.55 -11.47 -5.77
C MET A 312 14.66 -12.69 -6.68
N LYS A 313 13.55 -13.43 -6.83
CA LYS A 313 13.42 -14.56 -7.77
C LYS A 313 12.63 -14.09 -8.98
N TRP A 314 13.22 -14.16 -10.16
CA TRP A 314 12.59 -13.80 -11.43
C TRP A 314 12.23 -15.04 -12.24
N VAL A 315 10.98 -15.07 -12.75
CA VAL A 315 10.45 -16.16 -13.56
C VAL A 315 9.76 -15.62 -14.81
N LEU A 316 10.29 -15.93 -15.97
CA LEU A 316 9.64 -15.70 -17.26
C LEU A 316 9.00 -17.01 -17.72
N VAL A 317 7.68 -16.97 -17.98
CA VAL A 317 6.94 -18.17 -18.41
C VAL A 317 6.64 -18.08 -19.90
N LYS A 318 7.23 -19.02 -20.66
CA LYS A 318 6.96 -19.14 -22.09
C LYS A 318 5.46 -19.36 -22.34
N ASN A 319 4.89 -18.61 -23.28
CA ASN A 319 3.47 -18.61 -23.61
C ASN A 319 2.53 -18.18 -22.46
N GLY A 320 3.06 -17.72 -21.33
CA GLY A 320 2.25 -17.14 -20.24
C GLY A 320 1.55 -15.87 -20.74
N MET A 321 0.28 -15.71 -20.38
CA MET A 321 -0.59 -14.61 -20.82
C MET A 321 -1.07 -13.78 -19.62
N HIS A 322 -1.68 -12.61 -19.87
CA HIS A 322 -2.27 -11.75 -18.83
C HIS A 322 -3.63 -12.28 -18.36
N ASN A 323 -3.65 -13.41 -17.66
CA ASN A 323 -4.89 -14.09 -17.27
C ASN A 323 -4.76 -14.89 -15.95
N TYR A 324 -5.92 -15.33 -15.44
CA TYR A 324 -6.01 -16.07 -14.18
C TYR A 324 -5.38 -17.47 -14.21
N THR A 325 -5.22 -18.11 -15.37
CA THR A 325 -4.47 -19.37 -15.49
C THR A 325 -3.02 -19.14 -15.11
N PHE A 326 -2.37 -18.15 -15.72
CA PHE A 326 -1.00 -17.78 -15.40
C PHE A 326 -0.86 -17.32 -13.94
N TRP A 327 -1.73 -16.42 -13.47
CA TRP A 327 -1.64 -15.89 -12.10
C TRP A 327 -1.92 -16.96 -11.04
N GLY A 328 -2.80 -17.92 -11.30
CA GLY A 328 -3.05 -19.05 -10.40
C GLY A 328 -1.84 -19.94 -10.23
N GLU A 329 -1.21 -20.34 -11.35
CA GLU A 329 0.00 -21.17 -11.33
C GLU A 329 1.18 -20.45 -10.65
N GLN A 330 1.41 -19.19 -11.02
CA GLN A 330 2.53 -18.43 -10.46
C GLN A 330 2.27 -17.98 -9.02
N GLY A 331 1.01 -17.78 -8.63
CA GLY A 331 0.62 -17.51 -7.25
C GLY A 331 0.94 -18.68 -6.32
N ILE A 332 0.72 -19.93 -6.75
CA ILE A 332 1.11 -21.11 -5.99
C ILE A 332 2.63 -21.20 -5.84
N ARG A 333 3.40 -20.92 -6.91
CA ARG A 333 4.87 -20.89 -6.86
C ARG A 333 5.39 -19.76 -5.97
N ALA A 334 4.66 -18.65 -5.88
CA ALA A 334 4.96 -17.58 -4.93
C ALA A 334 4.73 -18.01 -3.48
N LEU A 335 3.69 -18.82 -3.20
CA LEU A 335 3.51 -19.45 -1.88
C LEU A 335 4.67 -20.39 -1.54
N ASP A 336 5.14 -21.21 -2.49
CA ASP A 336 6.32 -22.07 -2.28
C ASP A 336 7.55 -21.21 -1.90
N PHE A 337 7.76 -20.11 -2.61
CA PHE A 337 8.85 -19.17 -2.31
C PHE A 337 8.73 -18.48 -0.95
N PHE A 338 7.53 -18.21 -0.47
CA PHE A 338 7.31 -17.62 0.86
C PHE A 338 7.58 -18.60 2.00
N GLU A 339 7.69 -19.87 1.72
CA GLU A 339 7.95 -20.94 2.68
C GLU A 339 9.40 -21.47 2.63
N GLU A 340 10.23 -20.99 1.65
CA GLU A 340 11.68 -21.23 1.59
C GLU A 340 12.44 -20.43 2.69
#